data_a45fc7d35f7c842f291f5cef637a9893
#
_entry.id   a45fc7d35f7c842f291f5cef637a9893
#
_cell.length_a   1.000
_cell.length_b   1.000
_cell.length_c   1.000
_cell.angle_alpha   90.00
_cell.angle_beta   90.00
_cell.angle_gamma   90.00
#
_symmetry.space_group_name_H-M   'P 1'
#
loop_
_entity.id
_entity.type
_entity.pdbx_description
1 polymer ?
#
loop_
_entity_poly.entity_id
_entity_poly.type
_entity_poly.pdbx_seq_one_letter_code
_entity_poly.pdbx_strand_id
1 'polypeptide(L)'
;MTKAVRIGAGAGYQGDRVRPALELLCEVQLDYIVLECLAERTLALAHARMAGGGAGYDPRLPQWLGTLLPACAARGVKLVCNLGAADPAGGARVAAAVAGQLNLDLTVVGVGEAPAAQARPDGASYAYLGADAVARALRAGADVVVAGRVADPSLFVGCVAHALDWDLEAPATTATAAATCMGHLLECGLHATGGYFFHPRGRQPERGGGAELAALGLPYAVATATGLAGGGFEIRKARGRPGELSRRTLAQHSSRGQN
;
A
#
# COMPACT_ATOMS: atom_id res chain seq x y z
N MET A 1 15.07 -15.60 -18.45
CA MET A 1 14.62 -14.17 -18.40
C MET A 1 14.51 -13.75 -16.96
N THR A 2 15.04 -12.63 -16.59
CA THR A 2 14.94 -12.09 -15.23
C THR A 2 13.49 -11.69 -14.96
N LYS A 3 12.86 -12.25 -13.91
CA LYS A 3 11.50 -11.88 -13.52
C LYS A 3 11.51 -10.48 -12.95
N ALA A 4 10.76 -9.56 -13.53
CA ALA A 4 10.57 -8.21 -13.06
C ALA A 4 9.16 -8.07 -12.47
N VAL A 5 9.03 -7.37 -11.35
CA VAL A 5 7.78 -7.13 -10.62
C VAL A 5 7.55 -5.63 -10.54
N ARG A 6 6.36 -5.18 -10.91
CA ARG A 6 5.96 -3.77 -10.86
C ARG A 6 4.89 -3.55 -9.80
N ILE A 7 5.21 -2.71 -8.83
CA ILE A 7 4.35 -2.46 -7.66
C ILE A 7 4.06 -0.98 -7.56
N GLY A 8 2.79 -0.60 -7.72
CA GLY A 8 2.33 0.78 -7.62
C GLY A 8 1.95 1.15 -6.19
N ALA A 9 2.36 2.34 -5.74
CA ALA A 9 1.84 2.95 -4.51
C ALA A 9 0.56 3.71 -4.85
N GLY A 10 -0.60 3.15 -4.53
CA GLY A 10 -1.90 3.74 -4.84
C GLY A 10 -2.40 4.72 -3.79
N ALA A 11 -1.86 4.68 -2.58
CA ALA A 11 -2.11 5.61 -1.48
C ALA A 11 -0.95 5.56 -0.49
N GLY A 12 -0.77 6.61 0.29
CA GLY A 12 0.23 6.71 1.35
C GLY A 12 -0.32 7.28 2.66
N TYR A 13 -1.61 7.60 2.75
CA TYR A 13 -2.26 7.98 4.00
C TYR A 13 -3.80 8.01 3.87
N GLN A 14 -4.51 8.05 5.00
CA GLN A 14 -5.98 8.03 5.04
C GLN A 14 -6.65 9.18 4.26
N GLY A 15 -6.00 10.32 4.11
CA GLY A 15 -6.56 11.48 3.40
C GLY A 15 -6.43 11.44 1.88
N ASP A 16 -5.79 10.44 1.31
CA ASP A 16 -5.56 10.32 -0.13
C ASP A 16 -6.84 10.13 -0.93
N ARG A 17 -6.74 10.46 -2.22
CA ARG A 17 -7.82 10.33 -3.19
C ARG A 17 -7.62 9.08 -4.05
N VAL A 18 -8.73 8.41 -4.37
CA VAL A 18 -8.71 7.20 -5.20
C VAL A 18 -8.32 7.46 -6.66
N ARG A 19 -8.58 8.65 -7.18
CA ARG A 19 -8.35 8.98 -8.60
C ARG A 19 -6.90 8.82 -9.05
N PRO A 20 -5.87 9.31 -8.32
CA PRO A 20 -4.47 9.08 -8.71
C PRO A 20 -4.10 7.59 -8.77
N ALA A 21 -4.67 6.75 -7.91
CA ALA A 21 -4.46 5.30 -7.95
C ALA A 21 -5.07 4.67 -9.21
N LEU A 22 -6.28 5.09 -9.61
CA LEU A 22 -6.90 4.65 -10.85
C LEU A 22 -6.09 5.09 -12.07
N GLU A 23 -5.60 6.31 -12.09
CA GLU A 23 -4.75 6.84 -13.15
C GLU A 23 -3.46 6.05 -13.27
N LEU A 24 -2.79 5.73 -12.15
CA LEU A 24 -1.60 4.89 -12.13
C LEU A 24 -1.88 3.49 -12.71
N LEU A 25 -2.99 2.86 -12.30
CA LEU A 25 -3.45 1.58 -12.85
C LEU A 25 -3.68 1.63 -14.36
N CYS A 26 -4.23 2.73 -14.88
CA CYS A 26 -4.50 2.87 -16.31
C CYS A 26 -3.25 3.15 -17.14
N GLU A 27 -2.28 3.88 -16.59
CA GLU A 27 -1.10 4.38 -17.33
C GLU A 27 0.11 3.45 -17.25
N VAL A 28 0.21 2.66 -16.17
CA VAL A 28 1.36 1.78 -15.92
C VAL A 28 0.92 0.33 -15.91
N GLN A 29 1.69 -0.53 -16.55
CA GLN A 29 1.49 -1.98 -16.42
C GLN A 29 2.07 -2.42 -15.07
N LEU A 30 1.18 -2.68 -14.11
CA LEU A 30 1.51 -3.14 -12.76
C LEU A 30 1.21 -4.62 -12.61
N ASP A 31 1.88 -5.28 -11.66
CA ASP A 31 1.53 -6.60 -11.15
C ASP A 31 0.73 -6.46 -9.85
N TYR A 32 1.03 -5.43 -9.06
CA TYR A 32 0.35 -5.11 -7.80
C TYR A 32 0.09 -3.62 -7.67
N ILE A 33 -1.02 -3.28 -7.01
CA ILE A 33 -1.25 -1.95 -6.46
C ILE A 33 -1.45 -2.05 -4.96
N VAL A 34 -0.74 -1.20 -4.20
CA VAL A 34 -0.77 -1.17 -2.75
C VAL A 34 -1.40 0.13 -2.27
N LEU A 35 -2.35 0.02 -1.33
CA LEU A 35 -2.99 1.17 -0.68
C LEU A 35 -2.61 1.17 0.79
N GLU A 36 -1.62 1.98 1.16
CA GLU A 36 -1.26 2.24 2.54
C GLU A 36 -2.12 3.40 3.07
N CYS A 37 -2.99 3.13 4.05
CA CYS A 37 -3.95 4.10 4.58
C CYS A 37 -4.11 4.03 6.11
N LEU A 38 -3.26 3.27 6.82
CA LEU A 38 -3.46 2.96 8.22
C LEU A 38 -2.25 3.33 9.07
N ALA A 39 -2.39 4.40 9.84
CA ALA A 39 -1.46 4.78 10.91
C ALA A 39 -2.10 4.53 12.30
N GLU A 40 -1.35 4.73 13.37
CA GLU A 40 -1.80 4.55 14.75
C GLU A 40 -3.06 5.35 15.06
N ARG A 41 -3.10 6.60 14.62
CA ARG A 41 -4.28 7.47 14.78
C ARG A 41 -5.51 6.89 14.09
N THR A 42 -5.37 6.42 12.86
CA THR A 42 -6.48 5.88 12.08
C THR A 42 -6.96 4.55 12.62
N LEU A 43 -6.06 3.74 13.18
CA LEU A 43 -6.41 2.51 13.89
C LEU A 43 -7.18 2.82 15.17
N ALA A 44 -6.74 3.80 15.98
CA ALA A 44 -7.47 4.23 17.17
C ALA A 44 -8.88 4.73 16.84
N LEU A 45 -9.05 5.49 15.76
CA LEU A 45 -10.36 5.92 15.28
C LEU A 45 -11.23 4.74 14.81
N ALA A 46 -10.65 3.69 14.21
CA ALA A 46 -11.36 2.49 13.83
C ALA A 46 -11.91 1.74 15.05
N HIS A 47 -11.09 1.60 16.11
CA HIS A 47 -11.53 1.01 17.38
C HIS A 47 -12.63 1.83 18.06
N ALA A 48 -12.50 3.16 18.07
CA ALA A 48 -13.55 4.03 18.61
C ALA A 48 -14.88 3.87 17.86
N ARG A 49 -14.84 3.72 16.53
CA ARG A 49 -16.05 3.41 15.73
C ARG A 49 -16.65 2.05 16.11
N MET A 50 -15.82 1.01 16.25
CA MET A 50 -16.29 -0.32 16.66
C MET A 50 -16.93 -0.29 18.05
N ALA A 51 -16.36 0.41 19.01
CA ALA A 51 -16.92 0.58 20.35
C ALA A 51 -18.28 1.29 20.31
N GLY A 52 -18.51 2.16 19.33
CA GLY A 52 -19.81 2.80 19.04
C GLY A 52 -20.77 1.96 18.18
N GLY A 53 -20.47 0.68 17.91
CA GLY A 53 -21.28 -0.21 17.08
C GLY A 53 -21.12 -0.02 15.56
N GLY A 54 -20.12 0.77 15.14
CA GLY A 54 -19.79 0.98 13.72
C GLY A 54 -18.74 0.00 13.18
N ALA A 55 -18.39 0.16 11.91
CA ALA A 55 -17.41 -0.68 11.23
C ALA A 55 -15.99 -0.42 11.72
N GLY A 56 -15.20 -1.50 11.90
CA GLY A 56 -13.78 -1.42 12.24
C GLY A 56 -12.86 -1.24 11.04
N TYR A 57 -13.32 -1.53 9.83
CA TYR A 57 -12.59 -1.22 8.59
C TYR A 57 -12.76 0.26 8.20
N ASP A 58 -11.93 0.74 7.26
CA ASP A 58 -12.01 2.12 6.74
C ASP A 58 -13.34 2.31 5.99
N PRO A 59 -14.16 3.32 6.33
CA PRO A 59 -15.46 3.55 5.69
C PRO A 59 -15.40 3.81 4.18
N ARG A 60 -14.24 4.21 3.66
CA ARG A 60 -14.02 4.44 2.22
C ARG A 60 -13.78 3.16 1.43
N LEU A 61 -13.52 2.04 2.11
CA LEU A 61 -13.20 0.76 1.47
C LEU A 61 -14.16 0.39 0.33
N PRO A 62 -15.50 0.43 0.50
CA PRO A 62 -16.43 0.07 -0.58
C PRO A 62 -16.27 0.97 -1.81
N GLN A 63 -16.17 2.29 -1.60
CA GLN A 63 -16.03 3.27 -2.69
C GLN A 63 -14.70 3.09 -3.44
N TRP A 64 -13.60 2.88 -2.72
CA TRP A 64 -12.29 2.72 -3.33
C TRP A 64 -12.22 1.44 -4.14
N LEU A 65 -12.71 0.34 -3.59
CA LEU A 65 -12.75 -0.94 -4.30
C LEU A 65 -13.69 -0.89 -5.49
N GLY A 66 -14.87 -0.26 -5.35
CA GLY A 66 -15.80 -0.03 -6.46
C GLY A 66 -15.17 0.71 -7.64
N THR A 67 -14.20 1.62 -7.35
CA THR A 67 -13.47 2.38 -8.37
C THR A 67 -12.30 1.59 -8.98
N LEU A 68 -11.55 0.84 -8.15
CA LEU A 68 -10.27 0.24 -8.58
C LEU A 68 -10.40 -1.18 -9.11
N LEU A 69 -11.32 -2.00 -8.54
CA LEU A 69 -11.42 -3.42 -8.90
C LEU A 69 -11.71 -3.68 -10.38
N PRO A 70 -12.55 -2.90 -11.09
CA PRO A 70 -12.74 -3.10 -12.52
C PRO A 70 -11.43 -2.97 -13.32
N ALA A 71 -10.61 -1.98 -12.98
CA ALA A 71 -9.32 -1.78 -13.64
C ALA A 71 -8.30 -2.86 -13.24
N CYS A 72 -8.30 -3.28 -11.98
CA CYS A 72 -7.45 -4.38 -11.48
C CYS A 72 -7.79 -5.68 -12.21
N ALA A 73 -9.05 -6.07 -12.27
CA ALA A 73 -9.50 -7.29 -12.94
C ALA A 73 -9.18 -7.28 -14.45
N ALA A 74 -9.49 -6.18 -15.14
CA ALA A 74 -9.23 -6.05 -16.58
C ALA A 74 -7.75 -6.15 -16.95
N ARG A 75 -6.84 -5.87 -16.01
CA ARG A 75 -5.38 -5.82 -16.22
C ARG A 75 -4.62 -6.93 -15.50
N GLY A 76 -5.30 -7.79 -14.76
CA GLY A 76 -4.70 -8.86 -13.95
C GLY A 76 -3.82 -8.32 -12.81
N VAL A 77 -4.14 -7.15 -12.27
CA VAL A 77 -3.39 -6.51 -11.17
C VAL A 77 -3.98 -6.94 -9.84
N LYS A 78 -3.15 -7.44 -8.92
CA LYS A 78 -3.58 -7.75 -7.56
C LYS A 78 -3.58 -6.48 -6.70
N LEU A 79 -4.61 -6.34 -5.84
CA LEU A 79 -4.75 -5.21 -4.92
C LEU A 79 -4.43 -5.64 -3.49
N VAL A 80 -3.54 -4.92 -2.83
CA VAL A 80 -3.18 -5.13 -1.42
C VAL A 80 -3.40 -3.83 -0.67
N CYS A 81 -4.15 -3.87 0.44
CA CYS A 81 -4.42 -2.68 1.24
C CYS A 81 -4.47 -2.99 2.74
N ASN A 82 -4.30 -1.96 3.57
CA ASN A 82 -4.53 -2.03 5.01
C ASN A 82 -5.83 -1.31 5.45
N LEU A 83 -6.78 -1.14 4.53
CA LEU A 83 -8.09 -0.57 4.79
C LEU A 83 -8.99 -1.44 5.71
N GLY A 84 -8.57 -2.66 6.01
CA GLY A 84 -9.22 -3.52 7.00
C GLY A 84 -9.12 -2.98 8.43
N ALA A 85 -8.11 -2.16 8.71
CA ALA A 85 -7.90 -1.46 9.97
C ALA A 85 -8.09 -2.36 11.20
N ALA A 86 -9.11 -2.13 12.03
CA ALA A 86 -9.41 -2.91 13.23
C ALA A 86 -10.29 -4.15 12.96
N ASP A 87 -10.88 -4.29 11.77
CA ASP A 87 -11.71 -5.43 11.36
C ASP A 87 -11.39 -5.87 9.92
N PRO A 88 -10.21 -6.47 9.67
CA PRO A 88 -9.86 -6.93 8.34
C PRO A 88 -10.79 -8.04 7.81
N ALA A 89 -11.36 -8.85 8.68
CA ALA A 89 -12.33 -9.86 8.28
C ALA A 89 -13.66 -9.24 7.79
N GLY A 90 -14.17 -8.23 8.49
CA GLY A 90 -15.32 -7.44 8.04
C GLY A 90 -15.03 -6.69 6.76
N GLY A 91 -13.84 -6.08 6.66
CA GLY A 91 -13.36 -5.43 5.45
C GLY A 91 -13.31 -6.38 4.26
N ALA A 92 -12.80 -7.60 4.45
CA ALA A 92 -12.74 -8.62 3.39
C ALA A 92 -14.15 -9.05 2.94
N ARG A 93 -15.10 -9.22 3.87
CA ARG A 93 -16.52 -9.51 3.50
C ARG A 93 -17.12 -8.41 2.65
N VAL A 94 -16.86 -7.15 3.00
CA VAL A 94 -17.32 -5.99 2.21
C VAL A 94 -16.65 -5.95 0.86
N ALA A 95 -15.34 -6.20 0.79
CA ALA A 95 -14.60 -6.26 -0.47
C ALA A 95 -15.14 -7.34 -1.41
N ALA A 96 -15.44 -8.53 -0.89
CA ALA A 96 -16.07 -9.62 -1.64
C ALA A 96 -17.48 -9.24 -2.13
N ALA A 97 -18.27 -8.56 -1.30
CA ALA A 97 -19.58 -8.07 -1.72
C ALA A 97 -19.49 -7.04 -2.84
N VAL A 98 -18.52 -6.11 -2.79
CA VAL A 98 -18.26 -5.14 -3.87
C VAL A 98 -17.85 -5.86 -5.17
N ALA A 99 -16.95 -6.84 -5.10
CA ALA A 99 -16.56 -7.63 -6.26
C ALA A 99 -17.77 -8.34 -6.89
N GLY A 100 -18.63 -8.96 -6.05
CA GLY A 100 -19.85 -9.60 -6.50
C GLY A 100 -20.85 -8.63 -7.17
N GLN A 101 -21.04 -7.43 -6.61
CA GLN A 101 -21.90 -6.39 -7.20
C GLN A 101 -21.38 -5.92 -8.57
N LEU A 102 -20.07 -5.98 -8.79
CA LEU A 102 -19.41 -5.66 -10.05
C LEU A 102 -19.35 -6.84 -11.01
N ASN A 103 -19.86 -8.02 -10.64
CA ASN A 103 -19.76 -9.28 -11.38
C ASN A 103 -18.29 -9.67 -11.67
N LEU A 104 -17.38 -9.42 -10.73
CA LEU A 104 -15.97 -9.78 -10.81
C LEU A 104 -15.73 -11.05 -9.99
N ASP A 105 -15.15 -12.06 -10.62
CA ASP A 105 -14.72 -13.31 -9.96
C ASP A 105 -13.31 -13.08 -9.39
N LEU A 106 -13.26 -12.58 -8.15
CA LEU A 106 -12.03 -12.23 -7.45
C LEU A 106 -11.97 -12.91 -6.08
N THR A 107 -10.85 -13.53 -5.78
CA THR A 107 -10.55 -14.09 -4.46
C THR A 107 -10.12 -12.98 -3.50
N VAL A 108 -10.89 -12.77 -2.43
CA VAL A 108 -10.62 -11.77 -1.39
C VAL A 108 -10.18 -12.45 -0.10
N VAL A 109 -9.05 -12.01 0.46
CA VAL A 109 -8.53 -12.54 1.73
C VAL A 109 -8.31 -11.40 2.73
N GLY A 110 -8.85 -11.59 3.95
CA GLY A 110 -8.59 -10.71 5.09
C GLY A 110 -7.32 -11.15 5.82
N VAL A 111 -6.45 -10.19 6.16
CA VAL A 111 -5.19 -10.44 6.90
C VAL A 111 -5.19 -9.63 8.19
N GLY A 112 -5.24 -10.31 9.32
CA GLY A 112 -5.24 -9.69 10.64
C GLY A 112 -4.91 -10.70 11.72
N GLU A 113 -4.69 -10.22 12.94
CA GLU A 113 -4.51 -11.09 14.10
C GLU A 113 -5.83 -11.78 14.48
N ALA A 114 -5.72 -13.00 14.98
CA ALA A 114 -6.84 -13.65 15.64
C ALA A 114 -7.24 -12.86 16.91
N PRO A 115 -8.54 -12.69 17.21
CA PRO A 115 -9.01 -11.92 18.37
C PRO A 115 -8.38 -12.35 19.71
N ALA A 116 -8.00 -13.62 19.85
CA ALA A 116 -7.37 -14.15 21.05
C ALA A 116 -5.90 -13.69 21.26
N ALA A 117 -5.19 -13.31 20.18
CA ALA A 117 -3.83 -12.79 20.27
C ALA A 117 -3.79 -11.32 20.73
N GLN A 118 -4.92 -10.62 20.69
CA GLN A 118 -5.06 -9.21 21.04
C GLN A 118 -5.33 -8.96 22.54
N ALA A 119 -5.65 -10.01 23.29
CA ALA A 119 -5.97 -9.89 24.71
C ALA A 119 -4.70 -9.91 25.57
N ARG A 120 -3.97 -8.79 25.63
CA ARG A 120 -3.00 -8.58 26.73
C ARG A 120 -3.71 -7.96 27.92
N PRO A 121 -3.28 -8.29 29.17
CA PRO A 121 -3.90 -7.78 30.40
C PRO A 121 -3.89 -6.25 30.54
N ASP A 122 -3.02 -5.57 29.80
CA ASP A 122 -2.84 -4.11 29.80
C ASP A 122 -3.66 -3.38 28.74
N GLY A 123 -4.47 -4.11 27.98
CA GLY A 123 -5.59 -3.55 27.19
C GLY A 123 -5.26 -2.96 25.83
N ALA A 124 -4.02 -2.90 25.36
CA ALA A 124 -3.75 -2.26 24.07
C ALA A 124 -2.36 -2.54 23.48
N SER A 125 -2.04 -3.77 23.12
CA SER A 125 -0.91 -3.93 22.21
C SER A 125 -1.35 -4.66 20.95
N TYR A 126 -1.30 -3.95 19.84
CA TYR A 126 -1.42 -4.54 18.53
C TYR A 126 -0.03 -4.92 18.07
N ALA A 127 0.19 -6.20 17.78
CA ALA A 127 1.39 -6.61 17.09
C ALA A 127 1.27 -6.20 15.62
N TYR A 128 2.32 -5.63 15.07
CA TYR A 128 2.43 -5.44 13.63
C TYR A 128 2.68 -6.78 12.98
N LEU A 129 1.81 -7.20 12.07
CA LEU A 129 2.09 -8.35 11.23
C LEU A 129 3.20 -8.00 10.24
N GLY A 130 3.97 -9.02 9.86
CA GLY A 130 5.03 -8.91 8.87
C GLY A 130 4.55 -9.11 7.43
N ALA A 131 5.48 -9.00 6.51
CA ALA A 131 5.25 -9.20 5.08
C ALA A 131 4.86 -10.65 4.73
N ASP A 132 5.25 -11.62 5.57
CA ASP A 132 4.91 -13.03 5.45
C ASP A 132 3.39 -13.26 5.44
N ALA A 133 2.63 -12.50 6.27
CA ALA A 133 1.18 -12.60 6.31
C ALA A 133 0.53 -12.19 4.97
N VAL A 134 1.02 -11.11 4.36
CA VAL A 134 0.58 -10.66 3.02
C VAL A 134 0.98 -11.66 1.95
N ALA A 135 2.23 -12.13 1.98
CA ALA A 135 2.73 -13.11 1.01
C ALA A 135 1.95 -14.44 1.09
N ARG A 136 1.60 -14.92 2.29
CA ARG A 136 0.76 -16.11 2.47
C ARG A 136 -0.64 -15.93 1.87
N ALA A 137 -1.28 -14.79 2.08
CA ALA A 137 -2.60 -14.49 1.49
C ALA A 137 -2.53 -14.51 -0.04
N LEU A 138 -1.50 -13.91 -0.63
CA LEU A 138 -1.29 -13.90 -2.07
C LEU A 138 -1.00 -15.31 -2.62
N ARG A 139 -0.20 -16.14 -1.91
CA ARG A 139 0.06 -17.54 -2.27
C ARG A 139 -1.19 -18.42 -2.17
N ALA A 140 -2.11 -18.10 -1.28
CA ALA A 140 -3.41 -18.75 -1.20
C ALA A 140 -4.37 -18.36 -2.36
N GLY A 141 -3.90 -17.58 -3.32
CA GLY A 141 -4.64 -17.22 -4.51
C GLY A 141 -5.38 -15.88 -4.43
N ALA A 142 -5.17 -15.07 -3.39
CA ALA A 142 -5.85 -13.79 -3.27
C ALA A 142 -5.55 -12.87 -4.48
N ASP A 143 -6.61 -12.26 -5.02
CA ASP A 143 -6.57 -11.15 -5.96
C ASP A 143 -6.67 -9.82 -5.21
N VAL A 144 -7.36 -9.84 -4.07
CA VAL A 144 -7.51 -8.70 -3.16
C VAL A 144 -7.14 -9.12 -1.75
N VAL A 145 -6.16 -8.43 -1.16
CA VAL A 145 -5.77 -8.58 0.24
C VAL A 145 -6.24 -7.37 1.03
N VAL A 146 -7.07 -7.61 2.03
CA VAL A 146 -7.54 -6.57 2.96
C VAL A 146 -6.90 -6.82 4.32
N ALA A 147 -5.81 -6.11 4.58
CA ALA A 147 -5.07 -6.24 5.83
C ALA A 147 -5.56 -5.25 6.90
N GLY A 148 -5.34 -5.63 8.15
CA GLY A 148 -5.35 -4.74 9.30
C GLY A 148 -3.97 -4.11 9.52
N ARG A 149 -3.50 -4.08 10.78
CA ARG A 149 -2.19 -3.50 11.10
C ARG A 149 -1.04 -4.42 10.70
N VAL A 150 -0.34 -4.02 9.67
CA VAL A 150 0.93 -4.60 9.24
C VAL A 150 2.00 -3.51 9.25
N ALA A 151 3.27 -3.86 9.38
CA ALA A 151 4.34 -2.88 9.23
C ALA A 151 4.27 -2.26 7.83
N ASP A 152 4.34 -0.94 7.73
CA ASP A 152 3.99 -0.19 6.51
C ASP A 152 4.74 -0.67 5.24
N PRO A 153 6.07 -0.94 5.27
CA PRO A 153 6.77 -1.55 4.14
C PRO A 153 6.28 -2.96 3.79
N SER A 154 5.68 -3.67 4.74
CA SER A 154 5.33 -5.10 4.60
C SER A 154 4.27 -5.36 3.54
N LEU A 155 3.39 -4.39 3.24
CA LEU A 155 2.45 -4.51 2.13
C LEU A 155 3.18 -4.69 0.81
N PHE A 156 4.26 -3.93 0.58
CA PHE A 156 5.09 -3.98 -0.62
C PHE A 156 6.02 -5.19 -0.63
N VAL A 157 6.69 -5.45 0.50
CA VAL A 157 7.60 -6.60 0.65
C VAL A 157 6.86 -7.92 0.45
N GLY A 158 5.63 -8.04 0.96
CA GLY A 158 4.79 -9.22 0.74
C GLY A 158 4.47 -9.48 -0.73
N CYS A 159 4.24 -8.42 -1.51
CA CYS A 159 4.06 -8.52 -2.96
C CYS A 159 5.33 -9.03 -3.66
N VAL A 160 6.51 -8.49 -3.31
CA VAL A 160 7.79 -8.96 -3.86
C VAL A 160 8.04 -10.41 -3.50
N ALA A 161 7.86 -10.75 -2.22
CA ALA A 161 8.07 -12.11 -1.72
C ALA A 161 7.16 -13.14 -2.40
N HIS A 162 5.89 -12.80 -2.63
CA HIS A 162 4.98 -13.63 -3.41
C HIS A 162 5.44 -13.77 -4.86
N ALA A 163 5.76 -12.65 -5.52
CA ALA A 163 6.10 -12.66 -6.93
C ALA A 163 7.44 -13.37 -7.22
N LEU A 164 8.42 -13.26 -6.34
CA LEU A 164 9.75 -13.83 -6.50
C LEU A 164 9.93 -15.14 -5.73
N ASP A 165 8.87 -15.62 -5.08
CA ASP A 165 8.83 -16.88 -4.29
C ASP A 165 9.89 -16.90 -3.17
N TRP A 166 9.97 -15.80 -2.41
CA TRP A 166 10.90 -15.71 -1.28
C TRP A 166 10.35 -16.37 -0.03
N ASP A 167 11.24 -17.08 0.67
CA ASP A 167 10.99 -17.49 2.05
C ASP A 167 11.36 -16.33 3.01
N LEU A 168 10.35 -15.73 3.62
CA LEU A 168 10.52 -14.64 4.58
C LEU A 168 10.80 -15.12 6.03
N GLU A 169 10.72 -16.44 6.28
CA GLU A 169 11.11 -17.04 7.55
C GLU A 169 12.63 -17.33 7.58
N ALA A 170 13.26 -17.38 6.41
CA ALA A 170 14.71 -17.48 6.29
C ALA A 170 15.42 -16.21 6.81
N PRO A 171 16.69 -16.31 7.22
CA PRO A 171 17.47 -15.15 7.65
C PRO A 171 17.44 -14.02 6.63
N ALA A 172 17.36 -12.77 7.14
CA ALA A 172 17.32 -11.58 6.30
C ALA A 172 18.54 -11.51 5.36
N THR A 173 18.27 -11.23 4.10
CA THR A 173 19.27 -11.10 3.04
C THR A 173 19.39 -9.65 2.58
N THR A 174 20.43 -9.34 1.79
CA THR A 174 20.53 -8.05 1.10
C THR A 174 19.29 -7.76 0.24
N ALA A 175 18.69 -8.80 -0.34
CA ALA A 175 17.49 -8.70 -1.15
C ALA A 175 16.27 -8.28 -0.31
N THR A 176 16.06 -8.90 0.85
CA THR A 176 14.95 -8.53 1.76
C THR A 176 15.14 -7.14 2.34
N ALA A 177 16.38 -6.75 2.69
CA ALA A 177 16.70 -5.40 3.14
C ALA A 177 16.42 -4.34 2.04
N ALA A 178 16.81 -4.61 0.80
CA ALA A 178 16.53 -3.73 -0.33
C ALA A 178 15.01 -3.60 -0.59
N ALA A 179 14.25 -4.71 -0.52
CA ALA A 179 12.79 -4.66 -0.67
C ALA A 179 12.12 -3.90 0.48
N THR A 180 12.63 -3.99 1.71
CA THR A 180 12.15 -3.20 2.85
C THR A 180 12.39 -1.72 2.64
N CYS A 181 13.59 -1.34 2.18
CA CYS A 181 13.92 0.04 1.81
C CYS A 181 12.99 0.55 0.69
N MET A 182 12.78 -0.24 -0.35
CA MET A 182 11.84 0.07 -1.43
C MET A 182 10.42 0.29 -0.89
N GLY A 183 9.92 -0.62 -0.06
CA GLY A 183 8.60 -0.52 0.56
C GLY A 183 8.46 0.76 1.38
N HIS A 184 9.47 1.09 2.19
CA HIS A 184 9.50 2.31 2.98
C HIS A 184 9.49 3.59 2.13
N LEU A 185 10.17 3.59 0.97
CA LEU A 185 10.15 4.73 0.05
C LEU A 185 8.79 4.89 -0.68
N LEU A 186 8.04 3.81 -0.84
CA LEU A 186 6.76 3.81 -1.55
C LEU A 186 5.55 4.06 -0.65
N GLU A 187 5.62 3.66 0.62
CA GLU A 187 4.46 3.63 1.52
C GLU A 187 3.74 4.98 1.64
N CYS A 188 4.48 6.08 1.66
CA CYS A 188 3.93 7.42 1.73
C CYS A 188 3.48 8.01 0.37
N GLY A 189 3.40 7.20 -0.68
CA GLY A 189 2.78 7.56 -1.95
C GLY A 189 3.31 8.88 -2.54
N LEU A 190 2.46 9.89 -2.63
CA LEU A 190 2.78 11.21 -3.23
C LEU A 190 3.95 11.94 -2.55
N HIS A 191 4.27 11.63 -1.32
CA HIS A 191 5.41 12.26 -0.64
C HIS A 191 6.74 11.93 -1.34
N ALA A 192 6.89 10.71 -1.86
CA ALA A 192 8.07 10.31 -2.62
C ALA A 192 8.25 11.11 -3.92
N THR A 193 7.15 11.61 -4.50
CA THR A 193 7.17 12.41 -5.75
C THR A 193 7.11 13.92 -5.52
N GLY A 194 7.26 14.38 -4.29
CA GLY A 194 7.43 15.79 -3.95
C GLY A 194 6.28 16.42 -3.17
N GLY A 195 5.30 15.67 -2.68
CA GLY A 195 4.18 16.18 -1.88
C GLY A 195 4.60 16.97 -0.63
N TYR A 196 5.76 16.65 -0.03
CA TYR A 196 6.32 17.39 1.09
C TYR A 196 6.81 18.80 0.76
N PHE A 197 7.03 19.12 -0.51
CA PHE A 197 7.54 20.43 -0.92
C PHE A 197 6.45 21.46 -1.17
N PHE A 198 5.20 21.06 -1.10
CA PHE A 198 4.08 21.98 -1.29
C PHE A 198 3.97 22.99 -0.13
N HIS A 199 3.83 24.25 -0.48
CA HIS A 199 3.54 25.33 0.46
C HIS A 199 2.42 26.24 -0.08
N PRO A 200 1.24 26.31 0.59
CA PRO A 200 0.08 27.07 0.09
C PRO A 200 0.35 28.55 -0.13
N ARG A 201 1.30 29.13 0.59
CA ARG A 201 1.64 30.56 0.57
C ARG A 201 2.85 30.91 -0.32
N GLY A 202 3.23 30.01 -1.23
CA GLY A 202 4.18 30.36 -2.27
C GLY A 202 5.62 30.64 -1.82
N ARG A 203 6.13 29.96 -0.77
CA ARG A 203 7.57 30.02 -0.46
C ARG A 203 8.46 29.46 -1.57
N GLN A 204 7.87 28.80 -2.53
CA GLN A 204 8.51 28.32 -3.76
C GLN A 204 7.51 28.46 -4.91
N PRO A 205 7.27 29.68 -5.43
CA PRO A 205 6.29 29.93 -6.50
C PRO A 205 6.55 29.09 -7.76
N GLU A 206 7.81 28.77 -8.02
CA GLU A 206 8.26 27.92 -9.13
C GLU A 206 7.84 26.45 -8.99
N ARG A 207 7.28 26.01 -7.86
CA ARG A 207 6.90 24.61 -7.59
C ARG A 207 5.40 24.37 -7.57
N GLY A 208 4.63 25.29 -8.10
CA GLY A 208 3.21 25.09 -8.40
C GLY A 208 2.24 25.31 -7.25
N GLY A 209 1.02 25.61 -7.61
CA GLY A 209 -0.12 25.80 -6.72
C GLY A 209 -0.84 24.48 -6.43
N GLY A 210 -1.99 24.55 -5.75
CA GLY A 210 -2.81 23.39 -5.40
C GLY A 210 -3.18 22.48 -6.56
N ALA A 211 -3.26 23.00 -7.79
CA ALA A 211 -3.52 22.21 -8.99
C ALA A 211 -2.36 21.24 -9.32
N GLU A 212 -1.11 21.66 -9.17
CA GLU A 212 0.05 20.76 -9.38
C GLU A 212 0.14 19.70 -8.31
N LEU A 213 -0.07 20.05 -7.03
CA LEU A 213 -0.16 19.06 -5.96
C LEU A 213 -1.26 18.03 -6.25
N ALA A 214 -2.41 18.50 -6.74
CA ALA A 214 -3.53 17.66 -7.11
C ALA A 214 -3.21 16.70 -8.28
N ALA A 215 -2.28 17.08 -9.13
CA ALA A 215 -1.89 16.33 -10.32
C ALA A 215 -0.61 15.49 -10.14
N LEU A 216 0.03 15.51 -8.95
CA LEU A 216 1.23 14.71 -8.69
C LEU A 216 1.01 13.24 -9.04
N GLY A 217 1.97 12.67 -9.77
CA GLY A 217 1.97 11.26 -10.12
C GLY A 217 2.41 10.39 -8.96
N LEU A 218 1.69 9.30 -8.72
CA LEU A 218 2.08 8.29 -7.74
C LEU A 218 3.32 7.52 -8.20
N PRO A 219 4.20 7.10 -7.26
CA PRO A 219 5.35 6.29 -7.58
C PRO A 219 4.97 4.83 -7.77
N TYR A 220 5.82 4.11 -8.51
CA TYR A 220 5.83 2.65 -8.55
C TYR A 220 7.26 2.14 -8.57
N ALA A 221 7.49 0.93 -8.08
CA ALA A 221 8.78 0.26 -8.17
C ALA A 221 8.80 -0.79 -9.28
N VAL A 222 9.99 -0.98 -9.85
CA VAL A 222 10.33 -2.15 -10.66
C VAL A 222 11.40 -2.93 -9.89
N ALA A 223 11.02 -4.05 -9.30
CA ALA A 223 11.91 -4.98 -8.62
C ALA A 223 12.26 -6.13 -9.56
N THR A 224 13.53 -6.57 -9.58
CA THR A 224 13.98 -7.69 -10.39
C THR A 224 14.70 -8.72 -9.53
N ALA A 225 14.55 -10.00 -9.84
CA ALA A 225 15.20 -11.08 -9.09
C ALA A 225 16.73 -10.94 -9.07
N THR A 226 17.35 -10.57 -10.20
CA THR A 226 18.81 -10.35 -10.29
C THR A 226 19.25 -9.06 -9.61
N GLY A 227 18.44 -8.01 -9.69
CA GLY A 227 18.70 -6.76 -8.99
C GLY A 227 18.73 -6.95 -7.49
N LEU A 228 17.86 -7.80 -6.96
CA LEU A 228 17.78 -8.06 -5.53
C LEU A 228 18.83 -9.02 -5.00
N ALA A 229 19.37 -9.93 -5.80
CA ALA A 229 20.57 -10.69 -5.45
C ALA A 229 21.78 -9.77 -5.26
N GLY A 230 21.80 -8.62 -5.96
CA GLY A 230 22.74 -7.52 -5.78
C GLY A 230 22.22 -6.31 -5.02
N GLY A 231 20.93 -6.33 -4.55
CA GLY A 231 20.33 -5.25 -3.77
C GLY A 231 19.70 -4.10 -4.59
N GLY A 232 19.20 -4.34 -5.81
CA GLY A 232 18.67 -3.28 -6.69
C GLY A 232 17.15 -3.29 -6.89
N PHE A 233 16.56 -2.11 -6.78
CA PHE A 233 15.21 -1.79 -7.26
C PHE A 233 15.24 -0.40 -7.91
N GLU A 234 14.28 -0.11 -8.77
CA GLU A 234 14.10 1.19 -9.40
C GLU A 234 12.74 1.76 -9.05
N ILE A 235 12.71 3.00 -8.55
CA ILE A 235 11.46 3.73 -8.32
C ILE A 235 11.23 4.66 -9.50
N ARG A 236 10.00 4.64 -10.01
CA ARG A 236 9.55 5.42 -11.17
C ARG A 236 8.22 6.10 -10.86
N LYS A 237 7.81 7.01 -11.72
CA LYS A 237 6.45 7.55 -11.80
C LYS A 237 5.93 7.48 -13.25
N ALA A 238 4.61 7.55 -13.43
CA ALA A 238 4.02 7.58 -14.76
C ALA A 238 4.55 8.76 -15.58
N ARG A 239 4.81 8.54 -16.87
CA ARG A 239 5.33 9.58 -17.78
C ARG A 239 4.33 10.72 -17.90
N GLY A 240 4.83 11.96 -18.00
CA GLY A 240 4.01 13.15 -18.19
C GLY A 240 3.27 13.63 -16.93
N ARG A 241 3.30 12.88 -15.82
CA ARG A 241 2.73 13.35 -14.57
C ARG A 241 3.65 14.31 -13.83
N PRO A 242 3.12 15.38 -13.20
CA PRO A 242 3.89 16.26 -12.33
C PRO A 242 4.55 15.52 -11.18
N GLY A 243 5.49 16.18 -10.52
CA GLY A 243 6.28 15.65 -9.41
C GLY A 243 7.69 15.24 -9.85
N GLU A 244 8.59 15.17 -8.88
CA GLU A 244 9.99 14.87 -9.06
C GLU A 244 10.37 13.64 -8.22
N LEU A 245 11.06 12.69 -8.84
CA LEU A 245 11.76 11.62 -8.14
C LEU A 245 13.24 11.95 -8.16
N SER A 246 13.76 12.47 -7.06
CA SER A 246 15.17 12.82 -6.91
C SER A 246 15.69 12.33 -5.56
N ARG A 247 17.03 12.32 -5.41
CA ARG A 247 17.65 12.04 -4.11
C ARG A 247 17.12 12.96 -3.01
N ARG A 248 16.79 14.21 -3.35
CA ARG A 248 16.26 15.19 -2.41
C ARG A 248 14.84 14.84 -1.94
N THR A 249 13.94 14.45 -2.85
CA THR A 249 12.55 14.08 -2.49
C THR A 249 12.54 12.80 -1.65
N LEU A 250 13.36 11.82 -1.99
CA LEU A 250 13.48 10.56 -1.26
C LEU A 250 14.17 10.75 0.10
N ALA A 251 15.23 11.55 0.19
CA ALA A 251 15.92 11.82 1.46
C ALA A 251 15.05 12.57 2.47
N GLN A 252 14.20 13.51 2.02
CA GLN A 252 13.26 14.20 2.92
C GLN A 252 12.17 13.28 3.43
N HIS A 253 11.76 12.30 2.64
CA HIS A 253 10.83 11.29 3.09
C HIS A 253 11.45 10.45 4.22
N SER A 254 12.68 9.96 4.03
CA SER A 254 13.38 9.12 5.02
C SER A 254 13.73 9.84 6.33
N SER A 255 13.94 11.16 6.30
CA SER A 255 14.35 11.94 7.48
C SER A 255 13.20 12.30 8.43
N ARG A 256 11.94 12.19 8.01
CA ARG A 256 10.78 12.55 8.83
C ARG A 256 10.25 11.43 9.72
N GLY A 257 10.67 10.20 9.50
CA GLY A 257 10.34 9.06 10.36
C GLY A 257 11.18 8.96 11.64
N GLN A 258 12.04 9.96 11.93
CA GLN A 258 12.92 9.98 13.08
C GLN A 258 12.56 11.02 14.16
N ASN A 259 11.38 11.67 14.09
CA ASN A 259 10.91 12.62 15.10
C ASN A 259 9.61 12.16 15.75
#